data_d418555cd1f695c676f3730f5491e7aa
#
_entry.id   d418555cd1f695c676f3730f5491e7aa
#
_cell.length_a   1.000
_cell.length_b   1.000
_cell.length_c   1.000
_cell.angle_alpha   90.00
_cell.angle_beta   90.00
_cell.angle_gamma   90.00
#
_symmetry.space_group_name_H-M   'P 1'
#
loop_
_entity.id
_entity.type
_entity.pdbx_description
1 polymer ?
#
loop_
_entity_poly.entity_id
_entity_poly.type
_entity_poly.pdbx_seq_one_letter_code
_entity_poly.pdbx_strand_id
1 'polypeptide(L)'
;MKALTILIPVYNTEKYIKRCLDSLIVSEIMDDIEILVVNDGGKDHSVEIIQKYVDSYPETVRLIDKENGGHGSTINAGIKEAKGKYFRVLDSDDWFNSTDFVKFVNRLKSEDADLVVCDYRKEHTYNSKSEYFVYKNLEDRKCYCFDDIDLKILE
;
A
#
# COMPACT_ATOMS: atom_id res chain seq x y z
N MET A 1 13.37 -11.76 5.24
CA MET A 1 11.94 -11.80 4.83
C MET A 1 11.41 -10.39 4.92
N LYS A 2 10.72 -9.90 3.89
CA LYS A 2 10.13 -8.54 3.88
C LYS A 2 9.04 -8.44 4.96
N ALA A 3 8.96 -7.32 5.65
CA ALA A 3 7.92 -7.09 6.66
C ALA A 3 6.56 -6.79 6.01
N LEU A 4 6.56 -6.08 4.88
CA LEU A 4 5.34 -5.63 4.22
C LEU A 4 5.44 -5.78 2.70
N THR A 5 4.42 -6.38 2.08
CA THR A 5 4.15 -6.22 0.65
C THR A 5 3.07 -5.16 0.45
N ILE A 6 3.36 -4.15 -0.35
CA ILE A 6 2.41 -3.15 -0.80
C ILE A 6 2.03 -3.49 -2.24
N LEU A 7 0.77 -3.83 -2.45
CA LEU A 7 0.21 -4.05 -3.77
C LEU A 7 -0.40 -2.76 -4.30
N ILE A 8 -0.03 -2.36 -5.50
CA ILE A 8 -0.59 -1.19 -6.18
C ILE A 8 -1.31 -1.66 -7.45
N PRO A 9 -2.66 -1.69 -7.45
CA PRO A 9 -3.44 -1.90 -8.66
C PRO A 9 -3.31 -0.70 -9.59
N VAL A 10 -3.04 -0.94 -10.87
CA VAL A 10 -2.87 0.12 -11.87
C VAL A 10 -3.74 -0.15 -13.10
N TYR A 11 -4.53 0.84 -13.48
CA TYR A 11 -5.25 0.88 -14.75
C TYR A 11 -5.42 2.33 -15.21
N ASN A 12 -4.61 2.79 -16.17
CA ASN A 12 -4.62 4.16 -16.71
C ASN A 12 -4.47 5.23 -15.62
N THR A 13 -3.39 5.17 -14.83
CA THR A 13 -3.13 6.07 -13.70
C THR A 13 -1.86 6.91 -13.84
N GLU A 14 -1.42 7.21 -15.07
CA GLU A 14 -0.18 7.96 -15.36
C GLU A 14 -0.04 9.27 -14.59
N LYS A 15 -1.18 9.93 -14.28
CA LYS A 15 -1.22 11.20 -13.54
C LYS A 15 -0.87 11.06 -12.05
N TYR A 16 -1.03 9.87 -11.48
CA TYR A 16 -0.99 9.65 -10.03
C TYR A 16 0.13 8.71 -9.60
N ILE A 17 0.40 7.67 -10.39
CA ILE A 17 1.30 6.57 -10.03
C ILE A 17 2.69 7.03 -9.59
N LYS A 18 3.22 8.12 -10.19
CA LYS A 18 4.51 8.68 -9.78
C LYS A 18 4.50 9.13 -8.32
N ARG A 19 3.47 9.88 -7.90
CA ARG A 19 3.32 10.36 -6.52
C ARG A 19 3.16 9.20 -5.54
N CYS A 20 2.36 8.21 -5.91
CA CYS A 20 2.19 6.99 -5.13
C CYS A 20 3.55 6.32 -4.87
N LEU A 21 4.31 6.01 -5.92
CA LEU A 21 5.62 5.37 -5.82
C LEU A 21 6.64 6.23 -5.07
N ASP A 22 6.73 7.53 -5.34
CA ASP A 22 7.65 8.43 -4.63
C ASP A 22 7.44 8.39 -3.11
N SER A 23 6.20 8.23 -2.65
CA SER A 23 5.87 8.18 -1.23
C SER A 23 6.37 6.92 -0.51
N LEU A 24 6.65 5.87 -1.28
CA LEU A 24 7.09 4.56 -0.80
C LEU A 24 8.61 4.37 -0.86
N ILE A 25 9.30 5.15 -1.70
CA ILE A 25 10.76 5.06 -1.85
C ILE A 25 11.42 5.82 -0.71
N VAL A 26 11.67 5.12 0.38
CA VAL A 26 12.29 5.67 1.59
C VAL A 26 13.46 4.77 1.98
N SER A 27 14.68 5.30 1.90
CA SER A 27 15.94 4.54 2.02
C SER A 27 16.02 3.65 3.26
N GLU A 28 15.47 4.13 4.38
CA GLU A 28 15.53 3.48 5.69
C GLU A 28 14.78 2.15 5.77
N ILE A 29 13.84 1.90 4.85
CA ILE A 29 12.95 0.73 4.92
C ILE A 29 12.90 -0.08 3.62
N MET A 30 13.71 0.25 2.62
CA MET A 30 13.70 -0.45 1.32
C MET A 30 14.00 -1.95 1.44
N ASP A 31 14.82 -2.35 2.41
CA ASP A 31 15.12 -3.76 2.66
C ASP A 31 13.96 -4.51 3.33
N ASP A 32 13.07 -3.78 4.00
CA ASP A 32 11.97 -4.33 4.78
C ASP A 32 10.65 -4.44 3.99
N ILE A 33 10.55 -3.77 2.84
CA ILE A 33 9.32 -3.71 2.03
C ILE A 33 9.48 -4.34 0.65
N GLU A 34 8.37 -4.77 0.09
CA GLU A 34 8.19 -5.12 -1.32
C GLU A 34 7.06 -4.25 -1.89
N ILE A 35 7.28 -3.64 -3.04
CA ILE A 35 6.28 -2.88 -3.78
C ILE A 35 5.93 -3.69 -5.04
N LEU A 36 4.71 -4.19 -5.09
CA LEU A 36 4.23 -5.03 -6.16
C LEU A 36 3.17 -4.28 -6.96
N VAL A 37 3.56 -3.77 -8.11
CA VAL A 37 2.68 -3.02 -9.00
C VAL A 37 2.04 -3.99 -9.99
N VAL A 38 0.71 -4.01 -10.07
CA VAL A 38 -0.02 -4.88 -11.01
C VAL A 38 -0.77 -4.01 -12.02
N ASN A 39 -0.27 -3.95 -13.25
CA ASN A 39 -0.94 -3.29 -14.35
C ASN A 39 -2.03 -4.21 -14.94
N ASP A 40 -3.26 -3.73 -14.97
CA ASP A 40 -4.44 -4.44 -15.47
C ASP A 40 -4.74 -4.11 -16.94
N GLY A 41 -3.70 -4.16 -17.78
CA GLY A 41 -3.84 -3.93 -19.22
C GLY A 41 -4.16 -2.46 -19.56
N GLY A 42 -3.66 -1.51 -18.77
CA GLY A 42 -3.73 -0.07 -19.06
C GLY A 42 -3.00 0.29 -20.36
N LYS A 43 -3.43 1.39 -21.00
CA LYS A 43 -2.92 1.82 -22.30
C LYS A 43 -2.27 3.20 -22.28
N ASP A 44 -2.18 3.81 -21.11
CA ASP A 44 -1.49 5.09 -20.90
C ASP A 44 0.00 4.87 -20.59
N HIS A 45 0.72 5.92 -20.21
CA HIS A 45 2.15 5.85 -19.89
C HIS A 45 2.47 5.33 -18.47
N SER A 46 1.51 4.74 -17.75
CA SER A 46 1.72 4.23 -16.39
C SER A 46 2.86 3.21 -16.33
N VAL A 47 2.90 2.27 -17.27
CA VAL A 47 3.93 1.20 -17.32
C VAL A 47 5.32 1.78 -17.51
N GLU A 48 5.47 2.77 -18.39
CA GLU A 48 6.76 3.45 -18.63
C GLU A 48 7.27 4.18 -17.38
N ILE A 49 6.36 4.77 -16.61
CA ILE A 49 6.70 5.42 -15.35
C ILE A 49 7.15 4.38 -14.33
N ILE A 50 6.38 3.30 -14.17
CA ILE A 50 6.66 2.22 -13.22
C ILE A 50 8.00 1.55 -13.53
N GLN A 51 8.31 1.32 -14.81
CA GLN A 51 9.55 0.66 -15.23
C GLN A 51 10.80 1.38 -14.72
N LYS A 52 10.78 2.71 -14.65
CA LYS A 52 11.90 3.51 -14.09
C LYS A 52 12.17 3.17 -12.62
N TYR A 53 11.12 2.88 -11.85
CA TYR A 53 11.27 2.45 -10.45
C TYR A 53 11.74 1.00 -10.35
N VAL A 54 11.27 0.11 -11.22
CA VAL A 54 11.76 -1.27 -11.29
C VAL A 54 13.25 -1.29 -11.60
N ASP A 55 13.69 -0.49 -12.58
CA ASP A 55 15.10 -0.41 -12.98
C ASP A 55 15.98 0.22 -11.88
N SER A 56 15.45 1.19 -11.13
CA SER A 56 16.16 1.87 -10.05
C SER A 56 16.19 1.08 -8.74
N TYR A 57 15.18 0.27 -8.48
CA TYR A 57 14.97 -0.45 -7.21
C TYR A 57 14.56 -1.91 -7.42
N PRO A 58 15.33 -2.71 -8.18
CA PRO A 58 14.92 -4.05 -8.62
C PRO A 58 14.69 -5.06 -7.49
N GLU A 59 15.31 -4.84 -6.31
CA GLU A 59 15.12 -5.69 -5.13
C GLU A 59 13.85 -5.36 -4.33
N THR A 60 13.23 -4.21 -4.64
CA THR A 60 12.08 -3.70 -3.87
C THR A 60 10.83 -3.53 -4.72
N VAL A 61 10.97 -3.06 -5.96
CA VAL A 61 9.84 -2.79 -6.86
C VAL A 61 9.76 -3.85 -7.94
N ARG A 62 8.58 -4.45 -8.10
CA ARG A 62 8.28 -5.41 -9.17
C ARG A 62 7.01 -4.99 -9.91
N LEU A 63 7.02 -5.19 -11.23
CA LEU A 63 5.85 -5.01 -12.08
C LEU A 63 5.31 -6.36 -12.53
N ILE A 64 4.01 -6.55 -12.41
CA ILE A 64 3.24 -7.62 -13.05
C ILE A 64 2.35 -6.95 -14.08
N ASP A 65 2.56 -7.27 -15.35
CA ASP A 65 1.72 -6.80 -16.45
C ASP A 65 0.78 -7.92 -16.88
N LYS A 66 -0.53 -7.67 -16.93
CA LYS A 66 -1.54 -8.67 -17.25
C LYS A 66 -2.66 -8.10 -18.11
N GLU A 67 -3.40 -8.97 -18.78
CA GLU A 67 -4.64 -8.60 -19.45
C GLU A 67 -5.68 -8.07 -18.46
N ASN A 68 -6.51 -7.12 -18.89
CA ASN A 68 -7.54 -6.54 -18.05
C ASN A 68 -8.49 -7.61 -17.52
N GLY A 69 -8.66 -7.63 -16.22
CA GLY A 69 -9.56 -8.54 -15.50
C GLY A 69 -10.25 -7.84 -14.32
N GLY A 70 -10.07 -6.52 -14.20
CA GLY A 70 -10.64 -5.68 -13.16
C GLY A 70 -9.85 -5.68 -11.86
N HIS A 71 -10.17 -4.74 -10.98
CA HIS A 71 -9.46 -4.47 -9.73
C HIS A 71 -9.24 -5.72 -8.86
N GLY A 72 -10.25 -6.55 -8.66
CA GLY A 72 -10.13 -7.79 -7.88
C GLY A 72 -9.13 -8.78 -8.47
N SER A 73 -8.96 -8.81 -9.80
CA SER A 73 -8.00 -9.69 -10.45
C SER A 73 -6.56 -9.26 -10.19
N THR A 74 -6.30 -7.95 -10.06
CA THR A 74 -4.97 -7.42 -9.70
C THR A 74 -4.62 -7.81 -8.27
N ILE A 75 -5.57 -7.71 -7.34
CA ILE A 75 -5.38 -8.13 -5.95
C ILE A 75 -5.07 -9.63 -5.88
N ASN A 76 -5.84 -10.45 -6.59
CA ASN A 76 -5.61 -11.90 -6.62
C ASN A 76 -4.25 -12.28 -7.22
N ALA A 77 -3.78 -11.55 -8.24
CA ALA A 77 -2.45 -11.73 -8.78
C ALA A 77 -1.37 -11.36 -7.76
N GLY A 78 -1.53 -10.22 -7.09
CA GLY A 78 -0.59 -9.72 -6.10
C GLY A 78 -0.47 -10.60 -4.86
N ILE A 79 -1.58 -11.12 -4.35
CA ILE A 79 -1.57 -12.03 -3.18
C ILE A 79 -0.72 -13.29 -3.46
N LYS A 80 -0.77 -13.82 -4.68
CA LYS A 80 0.00 -15.01 -5.06
C LYS A 80 1.51 -14.76 -5.10
N GLU A 81 1.90 -13.54 -5.37
CA GLU A 81 3.29 -13.12 -5.58
C GLU A 81 3.91 -12.44 -4.36
N ALA A 82 3.09 -12.08 -3.36
CA ALA A 82 3.51 -11.37 -2.16
C ALA A 82 4.50 -12.18 -1.32
N LYS A 83 5.55 -11.53 -0.83
CA LYS A 83 6.63 -12.13 -0.01
C LYS A 83 6.73 -11.53 1.39
N GLY A 84 5.98 -10.47 1.67
CA GLY A 84 5.94 -9.81 2.97
C GLY A 84 5.17 -10.60 4.02
N LYS A 85 5.55 -10.44 5.28
CA LYS A 85 4.78 -10.96 6.43
C LYS A 85 3.36 -10.37 6.43
N TYR A 86 3.26 -9.08 6.16
CA TYR A 86 2.01 -8.35 6.00
C TYR A 86 1.77 -7.97 4.55
N PHE A 87 0.51 -7.82 4.20
CA PHE A 87 0.06 -7.43 2.87
C PHE A 87 -0.90 -6.23 2.96
N ARG A 88 -0.69 -5.23 2.11
CA ARG A 88 -1.56 -4.06 2.01
C ARG A 88 -1.82 -3.70 0.56
N VAL A 89 -3.07 -3.39 0.23
CA VAL A 89 -3.43 -2.74 -1.03
C VAL A 89 -3.33 -1.23 -0.83
N LEU A 90 -2.71 -0.55 -1.78
CA LEU A 90 -2.64 0.92 -1.88
C LEU A 90 -3.12 1.31 -3.28
N ASP A 91 -4.19 2.06 -3.38
CA ASP A 91 -4.66 2.55 -4.67
C ASP A 91 -3.63 3.50 -5.29
N SER A 92 -3.50 3.45 -6.60
CA SER A 92 -2.43 4.16 -7.34
C SER A 92 -2.54 5.68 -7.32
N ASP A 93 -3.67 6.24 -6.85
CA ASP A 93 -3.91 7.65 -6.60
C ASP A 93 -3.73 8.06 -5.12
N ASP A 94 -3.48 7.09 -4.24
CA ASP A 94 -3.17 7.29 -2.82
C ASP A 94 -1.65 7.37 -2.57
N TRP A 95 -1.27 7.83 -1.39
CA TRP A 95 0.14 7.93 -0.97
C TRP A 95 0.29 7.86 0.55
N PHE A 96 1.48 7.50 1.00
CA PHE A 96 1.85 7.56 2.42
C PHE A 96 2.52 8.90 2.78
N ASN A 97 2.37 9.33 4.04
CA ASN A 97 3.34 10.24 4.64
C ASN A 97 4.63 9.46 4.91
N SER A 98 5.74 9.84 4.28
CA SER A 98 6.98 9.06 4.33
C SER A 98 7.52 8.88 5.75
N THR A 99 7.42 9.89 6.62
CA THR A 99 7.88 9.80 8.02
C THR A 99 7.06 8.79 8.82
N ASP A 100 5.74 8.82 8.66
CA ASP A 100 4.86 7.91 9.37
C ASP A 100 4.91 6.50 8.77
N PHE A 101 5.19 6.40 7.48
CA PHE A 101 5.41 5.13 6.81
C PHE A 101 6.64 4.38 7.36
N VAL A 102 7.75 5.08 7.60
CA VAL A 102 8.93 4.50 8.27
C VAL A 102 8.58 3.95 9.65
N LYS A 103 7.85 4.72 10.47
CA LYS A 103 7.41 4.28 11.80
C LYS A 103 6.50 3.05 11.71
N PHE A 104 5.58 3.05 10.75
CA PHE A 104 4.65 1.96 10.51
C PHE A 104 5.39 0.66 10.14
N VAL A 105 6.28 0.70 9.15
CA VAL A 105 7.06 -0.47 8.73
C VAL A 105 7.93 -0.99 9.88
N ASN A 106 8.61 -0.11 10.60
CA ASN A 106 9.42 -0.52 11.76
C ASN A 106 8.58 -1.17 12.86
N ARG A 107 7.34 -0.72 13.05
CA ARG A 107 6.41 -1.36 13.99
C ARG A 107 6.01 -2.76 13.51
N LEU A 108 5.67 -2.94 12.23
CA LEU A 108 5.30 -4.23 11.65
C LEU A 108 6.39 -5.31 11.84
N LYS A 109 7.66 -4.94 11.89
CA LYS A 109 8.77 -5.89 12.10
C LYS A 109 8.69 -6.62 13.44
N SER A 110 8.13 -5.99 14.45
CA SER A 110 7.98 -6.54 15.80
C SER A 110 6.56 -7.02 16.13
N GLU A 111 5.60 -6.79 15.25
CA GLU A 111 4.22 -7.22 15.46
C GLU A 111 4.00 -8.69 15.08
N ASP A 112 3.06 -9.32 15.79
CA ASP A 112 2.59 -10.68 15.50
C ASP A 112 1.06 -10.78 15.43
N ALA A 113 0.41 -9.65 15.17
CA ALA A 113 -1.03 -9.57 14.96
C ALA A 113 -1.40 -10.04 13.54
N ASP A 114 -2.56 -10.67 13.38
CA ASP A 114 -3.07 -11.09 12.06
C ASP A 114 -3.54 -9.90 11.23
N LEU A 115 -4.05 -8.86 11.89
CA LEU A 115 -4.54 -7.63 11.28
C LEU A 115 -3.98 -6.41 12.01
N VAL A 116 -3.44 -5.47 11.25
CA VAL A 116 -2.99 -4.17 11.77
C VAL A 116 -3.82 -3.08 11.11
N VAL A 117 -4.51 -2.30 11.94
CA VAL A 117 -5.35 -1.17 11.49
C VAL A 117 -4.62 0.13 11.74
N CYS A 118 -4.67 1.05 10.80
CA CYS A 118 -4.10 2.39 10.96
C CYS A 118 -5.11 3.46 10.48
N ASP A 119 -5.05 4.59 11.16
CA ASP A 119 -5.80 5.78 10.77
C ASP A 119 -5.36 6.27 9.38
N TYR A 120 -6.22 7.02 8.72
CA TYR A 120 -5.90 7.62 7.44
C TYR A 120 -6.47 9.03 7.33
N ARG A 121 -5.98 9.77 6.34
CA ARG A 121 -6.42 11.12 6.02
C ARG A 121 -6.93 11.17 4.58
N LYS A 122 -8.12 11.68 4.38
CA LYS A 122 -8.67 11.97 3.06
C LYS A 122 -8.34 13.39 2.67
N GLU A 123 -7.67 13.54 1.54
CA GLU A 123 -7.32 14.84 0.98
C GLU A 123 -8.28 15.23 -0.15
N HIS A 124 -8.88 16.40 -0.04
CA HIS A 124 -9.74 16.96 -1.08
C HIS A 124 -8.93 17.90 -1.98
N THR A 125 -8.42 17.39 -3.10
CA THR A 125 -7.52 18.12 -4.00
C THR A 125 -8.13 19.38 -4.61
N TYR A 126 -9.48 19.47 -4.67
CA TYR A 126 -10.20 20.61 -5.26
C TYR A 126 -10.42 21.80 -4.31
N ASN A 127 -10.29 21.63 -2.99
CA ASN A 127 -10.54 22.69 -2.00
C ASN A 127 -9.52 22.75 -0.86
N SER A 128 -8.44 21.97 -0.95
CA SER A 128 -7.36 21.89 0.06
C SER A 128 -7.86 21.53 1.48
N LYS A 129 -9.00 20.87 1.60
CA LYS A 129 -9.48 20.36 2.87
C LYS A 129 -8.98 18.95 3.12
N SER A 130 -8.75 18.62 4.39
CA SER A 130 -8.35 17.28 4.83
C SER A 130 -9.33 16.82 5.92
N GLU A 131 -9.69 15.55 5.86
CA GLU A 131 -10.50 14.88 6.86
C GLU A 131 -9.70 13.73 7.47
N TYR A 132 -9.65 13.65 8.79
CA TYR A 132 -8.97 12.58 9.51
C TYR A 132 -9.97 11.51 9.90
N PHE A 133 -9.67 10.28 9.53
CA PHE A 133 -10.41 9.08 9.92
C PHE A 133 -9.61 8.33 10.97
N VAL A 134 -10.13 8.32 12.19
CA VAL A 134 -9.51 7.74 13.39
C VAL A 134 -10.44 6.67 13.92
N TYR A 135 -9.94 5.48 14.19
CA TYR A 135 -10.66 4.40 14.83
C TYR A 135 -10.80 4.67 16.34
N LYS A 136 -11.75 5.51 16.72
CA LYS A 136 -11.92 6.04 18.09
C LYS A 136 -12.16 4.99 19.17
N ASN A 137 -12.63 3.81 18.77
CA ASN A 137 -12.96 2.72 19.67
C ASN A 137 -11.81 1.71 19.83
N LEU A 138 -10.68 1.92 19.14
CA LEU A 138 -9.47 1.14 19.29
C LEU A 138 -8.43 1.97 20.05
N GLU A 139 -7.86 1.39 21.11
CA GLU A 139 -6.76 2.02 21.84
C GLU A 139 -5.45 1.86 21.03
N ASP A 140 -4.68 2.96 20.89
CA ASP A 140 -3.41 2.93 20.17
C ASP A 140 -2.47 1.86 20.73
N ARG A 141 -1.89 1.08 19.84
CA ARG A 141 -0.91 0.01 20.14
C ARG A 141 -1.43 -1.12 21.02
N LYS A 142 -2.72 -1.31 21.13
CA LYS A 142 -3.32 -2.43 21.84
C LYS A 142 -3.66 -3.56 20.87
N CYS A 143 -3.38 -4.79 21.28
CA CYS A 143 -3.84 -5.99 20.59
C CYS A 143 -5.22 -6.38 21.13
N TYR A 144 -6.08 -6.79 20.23
CA TYR A 144 -7.43 -7.28 20.52
C TYR A 144 -7.56 -8.70 19.95
N CYS A 145 -8.25 -9.60 20.66
CA CYS A 145 -8.71 -10.84 20.05
C CYS A 145 -9.94 -10.53 19.18
N PHE A 146 -10.15 -11.31 18.13
CA PHE A 146 -11.27 -11.08 17.22
C PHE A 146 -12.63 -11.11 17.94
N ASP A 147 -12.77 -11.97 18.96
CA ASP A 147 -13.97 -12.08 19.78
C ASP A 147 -14.24 -10.86 20.69
N ASP A 148 -13.21 -10.03 20.92
CA ASP A 148 -13.32 -8.80 21.73
C ASP A 148 -13.70 -7.58 20.89
N ILE A 149 -13.75 -7.72 19.56
CA ILE A 149 -14.04 -6.62 18.63
C ILE A 149 -15.53 -6.64 18.28
N ASP A 150 -16.28 -5.62 18.70
CA ASP A 150 -17.58 -5.36 18.12
C ASP A 150 -17.38 -4.90 16.66
N LEU A 151 -17.82 -5.70 15.69
CA LEU A 151 -17.67 -5.41 14.26
C LEU A 151 -18.26 -4.06 13.81
N LYS A 152 -19.18 -3.48 14.61
CA LYS A 152 -19.66 -2.10 14.42
C LYS A 152 -18.58 -1.03 14.64
N ILE A 153 -17.43 -1.42 15.14
CA ILE A 153 -16.28 -0.52 15.34
C ILE A 153 -15.58 -0.20 14.01
N LEU A 154 -15.78 -1.02 13.00
CA LEU A 154 -15.12 -0.90 11.68
C LEU A 154 -16.01 -0.20 10.63
N GLU A 155 -17.23 0.20 11.00
CA GLU A 155 -18.13 1.05 10.21
C GLU A 155 -17.91 2.53 10.57
#